data_21c6f87c93a5502dbea9c1f53c9cc0c1
#
_entry.id   21c6f87c93a5502dbea9c1f53c9cc0c1
#
_cell.length_a   1.000
_cell.length_b   1.000
_cell.length_c   1.000
_cell.angle_alpha   90.00
_cell.angle_beta   90.00
_cell.angle_gamma   90.00
#
_symmetry.space_group_name_H-M   'P 1'
#
loop_
_entity.id
_entity.type
_entity.pdbx_description
1 polymer ?
#
loop_
_entity_poly.entity_id
_entity_poly.type
_entity_poly.pdbx_seq_one_letter_code
_entity_poly.pdbx_strand_id
1 'polypeptide(L)'
;MRFNKVDIAWYGNLSAMEAVDRANGQVFAQTVAADGSPGYWSVLIVNKDSPINNLNDLLAKRKDLTFGNGDPNSTSGFLVPGYYVFAKNNISASDFKRTVNAGHETNALAVANKQVDVATNNTENLDKLKTSAPEKLKELKVIWKSPLILAIRSSGAKIFPKPLKTRSTTSL
;
A
#
# COMPACT_ATOMS: atom_id res chain seq x y z
N MET A 1 9.36 -14.85 -12.32
CA MET A 1 10.20 -15.46 -11.28
C MET A 1 9.85 -16.93 -11.06
N ARG A 2 8.86 -17.31 -10.25
CA ARG A 2 8.56 -18.73 -9.93
C ARG A 2 8.49 -19.68 -11.14
N PHE A 3 8.06 -19.19 -12.29
CA PHE A 3 7.93 -19.95 -13.54
C PHE A 3 8.93 -19.51 -14.62
N ASN A 4 10.02 -18.86 -14.25
CA ASN A 4 11.07 -18.37 -15.15
C ASN A 4 10.57 -17.46 -16.30
N LYS A 5 9.44 -16.76 -16.09
CA LYS A 5 8.90 -15.83 -17.08
C LYS A 5 9.35 -14.38 -16.86
N VAL A 6 9.94 -14.08 -15.70
CA VAL A 6 10.40 -12.76 -15.29
C VAL A 6 11.68 -12.91 -14.49
N ASP A 7 12.76 -12.26 -14.94
CA ASP A 7 14.06 -12.28 -14.28
C ASP A 7 14.20 -11.14 -13.27
N ILE A 8 13.65 -9.97 -13.59
CA ILE A 8 13.69 -8.77 -12.75
C ILE A 8 12.29 -8.24 -12.60
N ALA A 9 11.90 -7.89 -11.40
CA ALA A 9 10.60 -7.30 -11.12
C ALA A 9 10.67 -6.24 -10.03
N TRP A 10 9.70 -5.38 -10.05
CA TRP A 10 9.53 -4.26 -9.12
C TRP A 10 8.40 -4.59 -8.15
N TYR A 11 8.66 -4.52 -6.86
CA TYR A 11 7.71 -4.94 -5.83
C TYR A 11 7.57 -3.94 -4.68
N GLY A 12 6.43 -3.91 -4.03
CA GLY A 12 6.27 -3.33 -2.69
C GLY A 12 6.81 -4.28 -1.62
N ASN A 13 6.93 -3.82 -0.37
CA ASN A 13 7.53 -4.60 0.71
C ASN A 13 6.90 -5.98 0.88
N LEU A 14 5.57 -6.05 0.97
CA LEU A 14 4.84 -7.32 1.16
C LEU A 14 5.09 -8.28 -0.01
N SER A 15 4.88 -7.82 -1.25
CA SER A 15 5.08 -8.65 -2.43
C SER A 15 6.55 -8.99 -2.69
N ALA A 16 7.51 -8.17 -2.24
CA ALA A 16 8.92 -8.49 -2.27
C ALA A 16 9.25 -9.66 -1.32
N MET A 17 8.72 -9.64 -0.10
CA MET A 17 8.88 -10.74 0.85
C MET A 17 8.29 -12.05 0.29
N GLU A 18 7.10 -12.00 -0.28
CA GLU A 18 6.51 -13.17 -0.93
C GLU A 18 7.34 -13.69 -2.10
N ALA A 19 7.95 -12.82 -2.90
CA ALA A 19 8.82 -13.23 -3.99
C ALA A 19 10.13 -13.87 -3.48
N VAL A 20 10.66 -13.39 -2.34
CA VAL A 20 11.81 -14.06 -1.69
C VAL A 20 11.42 -15.44 -1.21
N ASP A 21 10.31 -15.57 -0.51
CA ASP A 21 9.90 -16.84 0.12
C ASP A 21 9.42 -17.87 -0.90
N ARG A 22 8.60 -17.45 -1.87
CA ARG A 22 7.92 -18.38 -2.80
C ARG A 22 8.60 -18.56 -4.14
N ALA A 23 9.43 -17.61 -4.55
CA ALA A 23 10.13 -17.64 -5.84
C ALA A 23 11.66 -17.68 -5.71
N ASN A 24 12.18 -17.83 -4.49
CA ASN A 24 13.61 -17.80 -4.20
C ASN A 24 14.31 -16.56 -4.79
N GLY A 25 13.58 -15.42 -4.78
CA GLY A 25 14.08 -14.16 -5.26
C GLY A 25 15.13 -13.55 -4.34
N GLN A 26 15.90 -12.60 -4.84
CA GLN A 26 16.87 -11.83 -4.08
C GLN A 26 16.64 -10.34 -4.29
N VAL A 27 16.46 -9.60 -3.20
CA VAL A 27 16.45 -8.13 -3.24
C VAL A 27 17.89 -7.66 -3.41
N PHE A 28 18.17 -6.93 -4.48
CA PHE A 28 19.52 -6.42 -4.77
C PHE A 28 19.61 -4.90 -4.83
N ALA A 29 18.47 -4.22 -4.89
CA ALA A 29 18.39 -2.77 -4.89
C ALA A 29 17.08 -2.30 -4.26
N GLN A 30 17.10 -1.10 -3.69
CA GLN A 30 15.92 -0.39 -3.21
C GLN A 30 15.97 1.07 -3.69
N THR A 31 14.80 1.70 -3.83
CA THR A 31 14.74 3.14 -4.04
C THR A 31 14.78 3.89 -2.74
N VAL A 32 15.39 5.05 -2.79
CA VAL A 32 15.34 6.06 -1.73
C VAL A 32 14.51 7.21 -2.26
N ALA A 33 13.70 7.82 -1.41
CA ALA A 33 12.96 9.01 -1.80
C ALA A 33 13.92 10.16 -2.17
N ALA A 34 13.50 11.03 -3.09
CA ALA A 34 14.34 12.12 -3.57
C ALA A 34 14.78 13.09 -2.46
N ASP A 35 14.00 13.20 -1.39
CA ASP A 35 14.27 13.99 -0.20
C ASP A 35 15.12 13.26 0.85
N GLY A 36 15.57 12.04 0.54
CA GLY A 36 16.35 11.19 1.45
C GLY A 36 15.54 10.56 2.58
N SER A 37 14.21 10.69 2.59
CA SER A 37 13.40 10.10 3.65
C SER A 37 13.52 8.57 3.65
N PRO A 38 13.60 7.94 4.84
CA PRO A 38 13.86 6.50 4.95
C PRO A 38 12.62 5.64 4.69
N GLY A 39 11.47 6.27 4.41
CA GLY A 39 10.22 5.54 4.23
C GLY A 39 9.03 6.45 3.96
N TYR A 40 7.84 5.89 4.11
CA TYR A 40 6.57 6.51 3.81
C TYR A 40 5.49 6.06 4.81
N TRP A 41 4.29 6.58 4.70
CA TRP A 41 3.20 6.26 5.62
C TRP A 41 1.97 5.77 4.86
N SER A 42 1.31 4.78 5.44
CA SER A 42 -0.08 4.48 5.11
C SER A 42 -0.98 5.54 5.72
N VAL A 43 -2.01 5.94 4.99
CA VAL A 43 -2.99 6.92 5.45
C VAL A 43 -4.41 6.46 5.14
N LEU A 44 -5.37 6.93 5.92
CA LEU A 44 -6.78 6.92 5.54
C LEU A 44 -7.18 8.31 5.09
N ILE A 45 -7.85 8.38 3.96
CA ILE A 45 -8.31 9.61 3.33
C ILE A 45 -9.84 9.62 3.23
N VAL A 46 -10.41 10.80 3.38
CA VAL A 46 -11.82 11.10 3.13
C VAL A 46 -11.94 12.36 2.29
N ASN A 47 -13.11 12.63 1.74
CA ASN A 47 -13.37 13.92 1.10
C ASN A 47 -13.26 15.06 2.12
N LYS A 48 -12.77 16.22 1.71
CA LYS A 48 -12.61 17.40 2.60
C LYS A 48 -13.88 17.80 3.33
N ASP A 49 -15.04 17.64 2.66
CA ASP A 49 -16.37 17.99 3.21
C ASP A 49 -16.95 16.89 4.11
N SER A 50 -16.26 15.75 4.24
CA SER A 50 -16.72 14.63 5.07
C SER A 50 -16.81 15.05 6.54
N PRO A 51 -17.84 14.60 7.28
CA PRO A 51 -17.93 14.82 8.72
C PRO A 51 -16.98 13.96 9.54
N ILE A 52 -16.21 13.06 8.88
CA ILE A 52 -15.21 12.18 9.51
C ILE A 52 -13.89 12.94 9.60
N ASN A 53 -13.37 13.16 10.80
CA ASN A 53 -12.15 13.94 11.02
C ASN A 53 -10.99 13.15 11.62
N ASN A 54 -11.27 11.99 12.18
CA ASN A 54 -10.28 11.14 12.84
C ASN A 54 -10.71 9.65 12.80
N LEU A 55 -9.86 8.78 13.33
CA LEU A 55 -10.13 7.34 13.38
C LEU A 55 -11.35 6.99 14.23
N ASN A 56 -11.59 7.70 15.34
CA ASN A 56 -12.73 7.42 16.22
C ASN A 56 -14.06 7.70 15.52
N ASP A 57 -14.13 8.80 14.76
CA ASP A 57 -15.32 9.13 13.94
C ASP A 57 -15.59 8.02 12.92
N LEU A 58 -14.52 7.55 12.26
CA LEU A 58 -14.60 6.45 11.31
C LEU A 58 -15.15 5.18 11.95
N LEU A 59 -14.56 4.77 13.08
CA LEU A 59 -14.95 3.55 13.80
C LEU A 59 -16.41 3.61 14.25
N ALA A 60 -16.88 4.75 14.73
CA ALA A 60 -18.26 4.95 15.17
C ALA A 60 -19.28 4.84 14.03
N LYS A 61 -18.95 5.38 12.85
CA LYS A 61 -19.86 5.47 11.70
C LYS A 61 -19.65 4.42 10.63
N ARG A 62 -18.69 3.50 10.79
CA ARG A 62 -18.23 2.57 9.75
C ARG A 62 -19.34 1.80 9.04
N LYS A 63 -20.40 1.43 9.74
CA LYS A 63 -21.51 0.65 9.18
C LYS A 63 -22.31 1.40 8.11
N ASP A 64 -22.21 2.73 8.10
CA ASP A 64 -22.90 3.58 7.14
C ASP A 64 -21.99 4.01 5.98
N LEU A 65 -20.68 3.72 6.07
CA LEU A 65 -19.67 4.21 5.14
C LEU A 65 -19.27 3.15 4.11
N THR A 66 -19.01 3.62 2.90
CA THR A 66 -18.34 2.84 1.85
C THR A 66 -16.83 2.96 2.00
N PHE A 67 -16.12 1.85 1.95
CA PHE A 67 -14.68 1.76 2.19
C PHE A 67 -13.91 1.33 0.94
N GLY A 68 -12.95 2.14 0.52
CA GLY A 68 -11.96 1.81 -0.51
C GLY A 68 -10.73 1.15 0.10
N ASN A 69 -10.71 -0.17 0.11
CA ASN A 69 -9.55 -0.93 0.57
C ASN A 69 -8.46 -0.96 -0.51
N GLY A 70 -7.22 -1.20 -0.12
CA GLY A 70 -6.12 -1.41 -1.06
C GLY A 70 -6.13 -2.79 -1.71
N ASP A 71 -5.26 -2.96 -2.71
CA ASP A 71 -4.96 -4.28 -3.27
C ASP A 71 -4.44 -5.20 -2.15
N PRO A 72 -4.87 -6.48 -2.07
CA PRO A 72 -4.44 -7.43 -1.04
C PRO A 72 -2.91 -7.61 -0.93
N ASN A 73 -2.17 -7.37 -2.01
CA ASN A 73 -0.70 -7.42 -2.01
C ASN A 73 -0.04 -6.09 -1.63
N SER A 74 -0.83 -5.06 -1.31
CA SER A 74 -0.32 -3.73 -0.95
C SER A 74 0.08 -3.67 0.52
N THR A 75 1.31 -3.22 0.79
CA THR A 75 1.79 -2.97 2.15
C THR A 75 0.99 -1.84 2.81
N SER A 76 0.97 -0.65 2.20
CA SER A 76 0.32 0.54 2.77
C SER A 76 -1.18 0.62 2.52
N GLY A 77 -1.68 -0.06 1.49
CA GLY A 77 -3.11 -0.04 1.16
C GLY A 77 -3.91 -1.13 1.86
N PHE A 78 -3.26 -2.22 2.29
CA PHE A 78 -3.96 -3.38 2.82
C PHE A 78 -3.36 -3.89 4.14
N LEU A 79 -2.08 -4.31 4.15
CA LEU A 79 -1.48 -4.95 5.33
C LEU A 79 -1.43 -3.99 6.54
N VAL A 80 -0.90 -2.81 6.35
CA VAL A 80 -0.69 -1.83 7.43
C VAL A 80 -2.01 -1.32 8.01
N PRO A 81 -2.99 -0.85 7.22
CA PRO A 81 -4.30 -0.50 7.76
C PRO A 81 -5.04 -1.73 8.31
N GLY A 82 -4.87 -2.90 7.73
CA GLY A 82 -5.43 -4.16 8.24
C GLY A 82 -5.00 -4.45 9.67
N TYR A 83 -3.73 -4.19 10.00
CA TYR A 83 -3.23 -4.35 11.36
C TYR A 83 -3.57 -3.17 12.28
N TYR A 84 -3.16 -1.95 11.89
CA TYR A 84 -3.23 -0.79 12.78
C TYR A 84 -4.62 -0.18 12.93
N VAL A 85 -5.49 -0.34 11.93
CA VAL A 85 -6.87 0.16 11.97
C VAL A 85 -7.84 -0.95 12.30
N PHE A 86 -7.76 -2.09 11.61
CA PHE A 86 -8.78 -3.13 11.76
C PHE A 86 -8.48 -4.05 12.94
N ALA A 87 -7.38 -4.78 12.94
CA ALA A 87 -7.08 -5.75 13.97
C ALA A 87 -6.99 -5.12 15.38
N LYS A 88 -6.33 -3.96 15.51
CA LYS A 88 -6.20 -3.26 16.81
C LYS A 88 -7.53 -2.75 17.37
N ASN A 89 -8.55 -2.57 16.54
CA ASN A 89 -9.87 -2.13 16.97
C ASN A 89 -10.92 -3.25 16.91
N ASN A 90 -10.49 -4.50 16.72
CA ASN A 90 -11.37 -5.68 16.61
C ASN A 90 -12.48 -5.50 15.56
N ILE A 91 -12.14 -4.91 14.42
CA ILE A 91 -13.03 -4.75 13.27
C ILE A 91 -12.39 -5.35 12.01
N SER A 92 -13.16 -5.44 10.96
CA SER A 92 -12.73 -5.89 9.63
C SER A 92 -13.29 -4.99 8.53
N ALA A 93 -12.80 -5.15 7.31
CA ALA A 93 -13.32 -4.43 6.16
C ALA A 93 -14.80 -4.79 5.85
N SER A 94 -15.28 -5.94 6.32
CA SER A 94 -16.70 -6.36 6.18
C SER A 94 -17.65 -5.63 7.14
N ASP A 95 -17.14 -4.91 8.14
CA ASP A 95 -17.96 -4.11 9.04
C ASP A 95 -18.43 -2.78 8.44
N PHE A 96 -17.93 -2.45 7.26
CA PHE A 96 -18.38 -1.30 6.50
C PHE A 96 -19.63 -1.63 5.68
N LYS A 97 -20.45 -0.62 5.36
CA LYS A 97 -21.64 -0.76 4.52
C LYS A 97 -21.31 -1.47 3.19
N ARG A 98 -20.18 -1.11 2.61
CA ARG A 98 -19.64 -1.71 1.38
C ARG A 98 -18.14 -1.53 1.35
N THR A 99 -17.41 -2.54 0.91
CA THR A 99 -15.97 -2.46 0.69
C THR A 99 -15.66 -2.81 -0.76
N VAL A 100 -14.75 -2.03 -1.37
CA VAL A 100 -14.19 -2.26 -2.70
C VAL A 100 -12.67 -2.25 -2.61
N ASN A 101 -11.98 -3.06 -3.41
CA ASN A 101 -10.53 -3.10 -3.45
C ASN A 101 -10.04 -2.42 -4.72
N ALA A 102 -9.14 -1.45 -4.58
CA ALA A 102 -8.55 -0.73 -5.71
C ALA A 102 -7.13 -0.22 -5.39
N GLY A 103 -6.42 0.23 -6.42
CA GLY A 103 -5.11 0.87 -6.25
C GLY A 103 -5.22 2.26 -5.62
N HIS A 104 -4.11 2.78 -5.11
CA HIS A 104 -4.06 4.07 -4.40
C HIS A 104 -4.64 5.23 -5.20
N GLU A 105 -4.28 5.35 -6.49
CA GLU A 105 -4.77 6.43 -7.34
C GLU A 105 -6.28 6.33 -7.55
N THR A 106 -6.79 5.14 -7.86
CA THR A 106 -8.23 4.90 -8.02
C THR A 106 -8.99 5.23 -6.73
N ASN A 107 -8.48 4.79 -5.57
CA ASN A 107 -9.06 5.11 -4.27
C ASN A 107 -9.08 6.62 -3.99
N ALA A 108 -8.00 7.33 -4.29
CA ALA A 108 -7.95 8.78 -4.11
C ALA A 108 -8.97 9.51 -4.98
N LEU A 109 -9.08 9.14 -6.26
CA LEU A 109 -10.05 9.73 -7.19
C LEU A 109 -11.50 9.39 -6.78
N ALA A 110 -11.76 8.17 -6.33
CA ALA A 110 -13.08 7.76 -5.86
C ALA A 110 -13.53 8.55 -4.63
N VAL A 111 -12.64 8.81 -3.67
CA VAL A 111 -12.91 9.66 -2.51
C VAL A 111 -13.11 11.12 -2.93
N ALA A 112 -12.24 11.67 -3.79
CA ALA A 112 -12.36 13.04 -4.28
C ALA A 112 -13.68 13.28 -5.01
N ASN A 113 -14.19 12.28 -5.73
CA ASN A 113 -15.46 12.32 -6.46
C ASN A 113 -16.67 11.85 -5.60
N LYS A 114 -16.50 11.62 -4.29
CA LYS A 114 -17.55 11.18 -3.35
C LYS A 114 -18.21 9.85 -3.74
N GLN A 115 -17.50 8.98 -4.48
CA GLN A 115 -17.95 7.62 -4.85
C GLN A 115 -17.68 6.61 -3.74
N VAL A 116 -16.70 6.90 -2.88
CA VAL A 116 -16.30 6.16 -1.69
C VAL A 116 -16.13 7.17 -0.56
N ASP A 117 -16.60 6.83 0.64
CA ASP A 117 -16.58 7.76 1.78
C ASP A 117 -15.19 7.85 2.40
N VAL A 118 -14.49 6.74 2.51
CA VAL A 118 -13.14 6.64 3.08
C VAL A 118 -12.34 5.60 2.33
N ALA A 119 -11.04 5.84 2.16
CA ALA A 119 -10.17 4.87 1.50
C ALA A 119 -8.75 4.84 2.11
N THR A 120 -8.06 3.71 1.87
CA THR A 120 -6.63 3.59 2.15
C THR A 120 -5.81 4.26 1.06
N ASN A 121 -4.70 4.87 1.46
CA ASN A 121 -3.74 5.49 0.56
C ASN A 121 -2.35 5.50 1.20
N ASN A 122 -1.40 6.18 0.59
CA ASN A 122 -0.08 6.45 1.16
C ASN A 122 0.43 7.84 0.78
N THR A 123 1.43 8.31 1.53
CA THR A 123 1.97 9.67 1.34
C THR A 123 2.63 9.85 -0.02
N GLU A 124 3.27 8.83 -0.58
CA GLU A 124 3.91 8.92 -1.89
C GLU A 124 2.90 9.11 -3.03
N ASN A 125 1.76 8.40 -2.95
CA ASN A 125 0.70 8.61 -3.93
C ASN A 125 0.08 10.01 -3.79
N LEU A 126 -0.10 10.51 -2.55
CA LEU A 126 -0.57 11.88 -2.34
C LEU A 126 0.42 12.92 -2.89
N ASP A 127 1.73 12.69 -2.72
CA ASP A 127 2.77 13.54 -3.29
C ASP A 127 2.75 13.51 -4.82
N LYS A 128 2.58 12.34 -5.42
CA LYS A 128 2.42 12.19 -6.87
C LYS A 128 1.19 12.95 -7.39
N LEU A 129 0.09 12.93 -6.66
CA LEU A 129 -1.14 13.66 -7.02
C LEU A 129 -0.97 15.18 -7.00
N LYS A 130 0.02 15.73 -6.27
CA LYS A 130 0.35 17.17 -6.34
C LYS A 130 0.66 17.63 -7.76
N THR A 131 1.23 16.75 -8.57
CA THR A 131 1.60 17.06 -9.95
C THR A 131 0.57 16.52 -10.95
N SER A 132 0.06 15.30 -10.74
CA SER A 132 -0.80 14.63 -11.72
C SER A 132 -2.27 15.05 -11.64
N ALA A 133 -2.78 15.40 -10.45
CA ALA A 133 -4.17 15.77 -10.24
C ALA A 133 -4.33 16.71 -9.01
N PRO A 134 -3.74 17.92 -9.03
CA PRO A 134 -3.72 18.83 -7.89
C PRO A 134 -5.12 19.24 -7.41
N GLU A 135 -6.07 19.39 -8.32
CA GLU A 135 -7.44 19.74 -7.96
C GLU A 135 -8.15 18.60 -7.20
N LYS A 136 -7.86 17.35 -7.55
CA LYS A 136 -8.40 16.20 -6.81
C LYS A 136 -7.76 16.04 -5.44
N LEU A 137 -6.47 16.35 -5.33
CA LEU A 137 -5.78 16.32 -4.03
C LEU A 137 -6.39 17.35 -3.04
N LYS A 138 -6.79 18.53 -3.51
CA LYS A 138 -7.46 19.56 -2.69
C LYS A 138 -8.81 19.10 -2.12
N GLU A 139 -9.43 18.09 -2.74
CA GLU A 139 -10.68 17.50 -2.26
C GLU A 139 -10.49 16.44 -1.17
N LEU A 140 -9.23 16.11 -0.83
CA LEU A 140 -8.91 15.06 0.12
C LEU A 140 -8.42 15.64 1.45
N LYS A 141 -8.78 14.96 2.55
CA LYS A 141 -8.15 15.16 3.86
C LYS A 141 -7.72 13.82 4.45
N VAL A 142 -6.58 13.82 5.14
CA VAL A 142 -6.06 12.67 5.86
C VAL A 142 -6.65 12.65 7.27
N ILE A 143 -7.24 11.53 7.67
CA ILE A 143 -7.85 11.35 9.00
C ILE A 143 -7.06 10.40 9.91
N TRP A 144 -6.12 9.66 9.35
CA TRP A 144 -5.24 8.76 10.08
C TRP A 144 -3.94 8.54 9.32
N LYS A 145 -2.85 8.33 10.07
CA LYS A 145 -1.51 8.07 9.56
C LYS A 145 -0.87 6.95 10.38
N SER A 146 -0.23 5.98 9.71
CA SER A 146 0.46 4.86 10.33
C SER A 146 1.78 5.28 10.98
N PRO A 147 2.42 4.42 11.78
CA PRO A 147 3.86 4.46 11.97
C PRO A 147 4.60 4.44 10.65
N LEU A 148 5.86 4.90 10.65
CA LEU A 148 6.71 4.92 9.45
C LEU A 148 6.87 3.51 8.89
N ILE A 149 6.58 3.35 7.61
CA ILE A 149 6.89 2.14 6.85
C ILE A 149 8.28 2.35 6.27
N LEU A 150 9.28 1.69 6.86
CA LEU A 150 10.63 1.74 6.33
C LEU A 150 10.66 1.12 4.93
N ALA A 151 11.32 1.80 4.03
CA ALA A 151 11.43 1.32 2.67
C ALA A 151 12.44 0.19 2.55
N ILE A 152 11.95 -1.04 2.73
CA ILE A 152 12.60 -2.14 2.02
C ILE A 152 12.04 -2.21 0.60
N ARG A 153 11.81 -1.26 -0.02
CA ARG A 153 10.87 -0.89 -0.69
C ARG A 153 11.03 -0.63 -1.95
N SER A 154 10.45 -0.74 -2.57
CA SER A 154 9.75 -0.52 -3.13
C SER A 154 9.13 -0.20 -4.29
N SER A 155 8.70 0.74 -4.69
CA SER A 155 8.61 1.05 -6.06
C SER A 155 9.94 0.83 -6.76
N GLY A 156 10.72 -0.11 -6.37
CA GLY A 156 11.97 -0.34 -6.97
C GLY A 156 12.92 -1.35 -6.46
N ALA A 157 12.52 -2.20 -5.57
CA ALA A 157 13.36 -3.36 -5.31
C ALA A 157 13.32 -4.29 -6.52
N LYS A 158 14.43 -4.49 -7.17
CA LYS A 158 14.61 -5.50 -8.20
C LYS A 158 14.96 -6.79 -7.49
N ILE A 159 14.27 -7.86 -7.82
CA ILE A 159 14.51 -9.19 -7.26
C ILE A 159 15.04 -10.09 -8.38
N PHE A 160 16.23 -10.61 -8.19
CA PHE A 160 16.77 -11.65 -9.07
C PHE A 160 16.50 -13.02 -8.48
N PRO A 161 16.28 -14.05 -9.29
CA PRO A 161 16.41 -15.42 -8.83
C PRO A 161 17.83 -15.64 -8.32
N LYS A 162 17.98 -16.31 -7.18
CA LYS A 162 19.31 -16.72 -6.71
C LYS A 162 19.95 -17.57 -7.80
N PRO A 163 21.23 -17.35 -8.15
CA PRO A 163 21.93 -18.22 -9.09
C PRO A 163 21.86 -19.64 -8.54
N LEU A 164 21.47 -20.59 -9.38
CA LEU A 164 21.60 -22.01 -9.08
C LEU A 164 23.07 -22.27 -8.74
N LYS A 165 23.31 -22.75 -7.51
CA LYS A 165 24.65 -23.24 -7.17
C LYS A 165 24.97 -24.31 -8.19
N THR A 166 25.88 -24.05 -9.12
CA THR A 166 26.44 -25.05 -9.98
C THR A 166 27.05 -26.13 -9.06
N ARG A 167 26.47 -27.31 -9.08
CA ARG A 167 27.12 -28.45 -8.48
C ARG A 167 28.49 -28.60 -9.23
N SER A 168 29.55 -28.29 -8.55
CA SER A 168 30.88 -28.69 -8.99
C SER A 168 30.86 -30.21 -9.03
N THR A 169 30.74 -30.78 -10.22
CA THR A 169 31.09 -32.17 -10.46
C THR A 169 32.58 -32.19 -10.53
N THR A 170 33.25 -32.36 -9.40
CA THR A 170 34.61 -32.85 -9.35
C THR A 170 34.48 -34.35 -9.62
N SER A 171 34.65 -34.74 -10.86
CA SER A 171 34.97 -36.15 -11.20
C SER A 171 36.44 -36.38 -10.94
N LEU A 172 36.73 -37.32 -10.08
CA LEU A 172 38.00 -38.02 -9.97
C LEU A 172 38.23 -38.90 -11.20
#